data_b96daca5b23d1f184a8f3d73991b1cf6
#
_entry.id   b96daca5b23d1f184a8f3d73991b1cf6
#
_cell.length_a   1.000
_cell.length_b   1.000
_cell.length_c   1.000
_cell.angle_alpha   90.00
_cell.angle_beta   90.00
_cell.angle_gamma   90.00
#
_symmetry.space_group_name_H-M   'P 1'
#
loop_
_entity.id
_entity.type
_entity.pdbx_description
1 polymer ?
#
loop_
_entity_poly.entity_id
_entity_poly.type
_entity_poly.pdbx_seq_one_letter_code
_entity_poly.pdbx_strand_id
1 'polypeptide(L)'
;MRAEDPQDEALYLLNLNNREWTRVLAPGVQGAPGPVGRHGHTLSIIGSNLFVYGGQVDDEYYDELWRFDLNTLKDTPVWQHVQTPTGGPPRRAGHSAVVYKERLYIFGGTDGQYHYNDTWCFDFASMTWSELKCVGYIPTPREGHAACMVDDIMYIFGGRGADGNDLGDLASFKISSHRWFMFAHMGPAPFGRSGHTMVSVQNRVLVIGGESFTGEAQDEPTGLHVLDTSKIKYPIKTERSGGSLSKSSASDEAAIQPQSQSQLQPQSLPQSLPQSQLQPQVQPQPPT
;
A
#
# COMPACT_ATOMS: atom_id res chain seq x y z
N MET A 1 5.28 3.37 -23.02
CA MET A 1 5.92 4.70 -23.03
C MET A 1 7.34 4.49 -22.51
N ARG A 2 8.35 4.84 -23.27
CA ARG A 2 9.73 4.85 -22.75
C ARG A 2 9.80 6.00 -21.76
N ALA A 3 10.21 5.72 -20.53
CA ALA A 3 10.64 6.76 -19.60
C ALA A 3 11.94 7.37 -20.18
N GLU A 4 11.80 8.37 -21.03
CA GLU A 4 12.97 9.05 -21.64
C GLU A 4 13.56 10.11 -20.70
N ASP A 5 12.89 10.40 -19.60
CA ASP A 5 13.38 11.30 -18.55
C ASP A 5 13.10 10.69 -17.17
N PRO A 6 14.09 10.04 -16.54
CA PRO A 6 13.93 9.49 -15.18
C PRO A 6 13.67 10.57 -14.10
N GLN A 7 13.68 11.85 -14.48
CA GLN A 7 13.48 12.99 -13.60
C GLN A 7 12.25 13.84 -13.97
N ASP A 8 11.24 13.27 -14.64
CA ASP A 8 10.01 14.02 -14.91
C ASP A 8 9.21 14.27 -13.64
N GLU A 9 9.33 15.47 -13.11
CA GLU A 9 8.65 15.97 -11.91
C GLU A 9 7.26 16.55 -12.19
N ALA A 10 6.76 16.36 -13.41
CA ALA A 10 5.50 16.97 -13.84
C ALA A 10 4.27 16.25 -13.26
N LEU A 11 3.26 17.03 -12.94
CA LEU A 11 1.91 16.55 -12.71
C LEU A 11 1.16 16.45 -14.04
N TYR A 12 0.61 15.27 -14.32
CA TYR A 12 -0.20 15.03 -15.51
C TYR A 12 -1.69 14.97 -15.15
N LEU A 13 -2.48 15.78 -15.85
CA LEU A 13 -3.91 15.87 -15.68
C LEU A 13 -4.63 15.45 -16.96
N LEU A 14 -5.56 14.50 -16.84
CA LEU A 14 -6.43 14.11 -17.94
C LEU A 14 -7.79 14.80 -17.79
N ASN A 15 -8.15 15.62 -18.75
CA ASN A 15 -9.51 16.16 -18.84
C ASN A 15 -10.45 15.07 -19.39
N LEU A 16 -11.39 14.61 -18.57
CA LEU A 16 -12.30 13.52 -18.95
C LEU A 16 -13.37 13.93 -20.00
N ASN A 17 -13.61 15.23 -20.20
CA ASN A 17 -14.60 15.70 -21.19
C ASN A 17 -14.03 15.68 -22.62
N ASN A 18 -12.82 16.23 -22.81
CA ASN A 18 -12.18 16.29 -24.12
C ASN A 18 -11.06 15.24 -24.31
N ARG A 19 -10.72 14.47 -23.26
CA ARG A 19 -9.67 13.44 -23.24
C ARG A 19 -8.27 13.96 -23.55
N GLU A 20 -8.00 15.21 -23.23
CA GLU A 20 -6.70 15.83 -23.43
C GLU A 20 -5.87 15.79 -22.14
N TRP A 21 -4.60 15.50 -22.30
CA TRP A 21 -3.61 15.56 -21.22
C TRP A 21 -3.02 16.97 -21.11
N THR A 22 -2.88 17.43 -19.89
CA THR A 22 -2.14 18.66 -19.56
C THR A 22 -0.97 18.29 -18.65
N ARG A 23 0.22 18.72 -19.04
CA ARG A 23 1.44 18.60 -18.23
C ARG A 23 1.64 19.89 -17.44
N VAL A 24 1.75 19.80 -16.13
CA VAL A 24 1.94 20.93 -15.22
C VAL A 24 3.28 20.77 -14.53
N LEU A 25 4.18 21.72 -14.73
CA LEU A 25 5.41 21.88 -13.95
C LEU A 25 5.13 22.81 -12.78
N ALA A 26 5.37 22.34 -11.59
CA ALA A 26 5.13 23.11 -10.38
C ALA A 26 6.35 23.01 -9.46
N PRO A 27 7.05 24.12 -9.19
CA PRO A 27 8.12 24.16 -8.18
C PRO A 27 7.53 24.02 -6.78
N GLY A 28 8.40 23.83 -5.81
CA GLY A 28 8.05 24.03 -4.40
C GLY A 28 7.84 25.50 -4.04
N VAL A 29 7.36 25.74 -2.83
CA VAL A 29 7.13 27.09 -2.30
C VAL A 29 8.42 27.90 -2.33
N GLN A 30 8.35 29.18 -2.73
CA GLN A 30 9.48 30.10 -2.83
C GLN A 30 10.59 29.66 -3.82
N GLY A 31 10.24 28.83 -4.82
CA GLY A 31 11.20 28.35 -5.81
C GLY A 31 12.09 27.19 -5.30
N ALA A 32 11.79 26.61 -4.14
CA ALA A 32 12.38 25.35 -3.71
C ALA A 32 12.01 24.21 -4.69
N PRO A 33 12.76 23.11 -4.73
CA PRO A 33 12.35 21.93 -5.47
C PRO A 33 11.02 21.39 -4.95
N GLY A 34 10.16 20.89 -5.87
CA GLY A 34 9.00 20.08 -5.54
C GLY A 34 9.38 18.63 -5.24
N PRO A 35 8.40 17.71 -5.17
CA PRO A 35 8.70 16.29 -5.08
C PRO A 35 9.40 15.84 -6.36
N VAL A 36 10.55 15.17 -6.23
CA VAL A 36 11.23 14.57 -7.38
C VAL A 36 10.35 13.51 -8.05
N GLY A 37 10.53 13.28 -9.35
CA GLY A 37 9.84 12.22 -10.08
C GLY A 37 10.16 10.87 -9.45
N ARG A 38 9.13 10.12 -9.05
CA ARG A 38 9.25 8.90 -8.24
C ARG A 38 8.20 7.86 -8.58
N HIS A 39 8.43 6.62 -8.24
CA HIS A 39 7.46 5.54 -8.40
C HIS A 39 7.12 4.87 -7.05
N GLY A 40 6.08 4.04 -7.02
CA GLY A 40 5.66 3.38 -5.78
C GLY A 40 5.10 4.31 -4.70
N HIS A 41 4.90 5.60 -5.02
CA HIS A 41 4.21 6.56 -4.17
C HIS A 41 2.69 6.39 -4.23
N THR A 42 1.98 6.99 -3.32
CA THR A 42 0.51 7.09 -3.37
C THR A 42 0.04 8.52 -3.58
N LEU A 43 -1.07 8.63 -4.32
CA LEU A 43 -1.79 9.89 -4.56
C LEU A 43 -3.13 9.85 -3.86
N SER A 44 -3.48 10.93 -3.17
CA SER A 44 -4.78 11.06 -2.48
C SER A 44 -5.34 12.46 -2.68
N ILE A 45 -6.65 12.58 -2.87
CA ILE A 45 -7.33 13.86 -3.03
C ILE A 45 -8.28 14.07 -1.85
N ILE A 46 -8.19 15.26 -1.23
CA ILE A 46 -9.06 15.69 -0.15
C ILE A 46 -9.47 17.14 -0.41
N GLY A 47 -10.76 17.34 -0.66
CA GLY A 47 -11.23 18.63 -1.14
C GLY A 47 -10.56 19.01 -2.46
N SER A 48 -9.90 20.17 -2.49
CA SER A 48 -9.11 20.64 -3.63
C SER A 48 -7.61 20.35 -3.51
N ASN A 49 -7.20 19.54 -2.54
CA ASN A 49 -5.78 19.27 -2.33
C ASN A 49 -5.42 17.85 -2.77
N LEU A 50 -4.36 17.77 -3.57
CA LEU A 50 -3.69 16.54 -3.93
C LEU A 50 -2.53 16.32 -2.96
N PHE A 51 -2.42 15.11 -2.43
CA PHE A 51 -1.33 14.70 -1.56
C PHE A 51 -0.54 13.55 -2.19
N VAL A 52 0.78 13.64 -2.11
CA VAL A 52 1.73 12.60 -2.51
C VAL A 52 2.47 12.15 -1.26
N TYR A 53 2.52 10.83 -1.02
CA TYR A 53 3.27 10.27 0.09
C TYR A 53 4.22 9.17 -0.37
N GLY A 54 5.46 9.21 0.13
CA GLY A 54 6.45 8.16 -0.05
C GLY A 54 6.93 8.00 -1.49
N GLY A 55 7.21 6.76 -1.86
CA GLY A 55 7.78 6.39 -3.16
C GLY A 55 9.28 6.24 -3.11
N GLN A 56 9.89 5.93 -4.26
CA GLN A 56 11.33 5.77 -4.41
C GLN A 56 11.82 6.30 -5.77
N VAL A 57 13.10 6.63 -5.79
CA VAL A 57 13.90 6.89 -6.99
C VAL A 57 15.13 6.04 -6.87
N ASP A 58 15.39 5.17 -7.84
CA ASP A 58 16.44 4.14 -7.74
C ASP A 58 16.36 3.39 -6.39
N ASP A 59 17.40 3.46 -5.56
CA ASP A 59 17.46 2.81 -4.25
C ASP A 59 17.14 3.77 -3.09
N GLU A 60 16.69 4.99 -3.38
CA GLU A 60 16.34 5.99 -2.35
C GLU A 60 14.83 6.01 -2.12
N TYR A 61 14.43 5.74 -0.87
CA TYR A 61 13.04 5.70 -0.43
C TYR A 61 12.69 6.96 0.37
N TYR A 62 11.43 7.42 0.22
CA TYR A 62 10.96 8.67 0.80
C TYR A 62 9.87 8.45 1.85
N ASP A 63 9.82 9.35 2.84
CA ASP A 63 8.78 9.45 3.88
C ASP A 63 8.09 10.83 3.86
N GLU A 64 8.31 11.58 2.80
CA GLU A 64 7.78 12.92 2.62
C GLU A 64 6.29 12.90 2.30
N LEU A 65 5.56 13.84 2.88
CA LEU A 65 4.19 14.17 2.49
C LEU A 65 4.19 15.53 1.78
N TRP A 66 3.79 15.52 0.52
CA TRP A 66 3.66 16.72 -0.30
C TRP A 66 2.20 17.05 -0.56
N ARG A 67 1.88 18.34 -0.60
CA ARG A 67 0.55 18.88 -0.89
C ARG A 67 0.61 19.78 -2.11
N PHE A 68 -0.41 19.68 -2.96
CA PHE A 68 -0.65 20.56 -4.09
C PHE A 68 -2.10 21.05 -4.07
N ASP A 69 -2.32 22.35 -4.13
CA ASP A 69 -3.67 22.92 -4.23
C ASP A 69 -4.12 23.00 -5.69
N LEU A 70 -5.09 22.17 -6.07
CA LEU A 70 -5.62 22.09 -7.42
C LEU A 70 -6.29 23.39 -7.88
N ASN A 71 -6.69 24.28 -6.98
CA ASN A 71 -7.21 25.59 -7.34
C ASN A 71 -6.14 26.51 -7.94
N THR A 72 -4.88 26.27 -7.66
CA THR A 72 -3.75 27.08 -8.14
C THR A 72 -3.22 26.67 -9.52
N LEU A 73 -3.79 25.64 -10.13
CA LEU A 73 -3.32 25.07 -11.41
C LEU A 73 -3.13 26.09 -12.54
N LYS A 74 -3.98 27.12 -12.60
CA LYS A 74 -3.97 28.11 -13.69
C LYS A 74 -3.11 29.35 -13.38
N ASP A 75 -2.85 29.58 -12.11
CA ASP A 75 -2.20 30.83 -11.68
C ASP A 75 -0.77 30.59 -11.20
N THR A 76 -0.61 29.99 -10.04
CA THR A 76 0.68 29.77 -9.39
C THR A 76 0.78 28.36 -8.83
N PRO A 77 0.90 27.34 -9.69
CA PRO A 77 0.98 25.96 -9.24
C PRO A 77 2.27 25.74 -8.41
N VAL A 78 2.11 25.35 -7.16
CA VAL A 78 3.25 25.10 -6.27
C VAL A 78 3.00 23.88 -5.39
N TRP A 79 4.07 23.12 -5.16
CA TRP A 79 4.10 22.06 -4.18
C TRP A 79 4.49 22.60 -2.80
N GLN A 80 3.86 22.10 -1.77
CA GLN A 80 4.17 22.39 -0.38
C GLN A 80 4.59 21.12 0.33
N HIS A 81 5.77 21.12 0.91
CA HIS A 81 6.17 20.04 1.82
C HIS A 81 5.38 20.16 3.12
N VAL A 82 4.67 19.11 3.51
CA VAL A 82 3.87 19.08 4.73
C VAL A 82 4.76 18.70 5.89
N GLN A 83 5.03 19.67 6.77
CA GLN A 83 5.77 19.42 8.01
C GLN A 83 4.88 18.70 9.02
N THR A 84 5.32 17.56 9.52
CA THR A 84 4.58 16.75 10.49
C THR A 84 5.33 16.72 11.82
N PRO A 85 4.78 17.35 12.88
CA PRO A 85 5.52 17.53 14.14
C PRO A 85 5.74 16.23 14.92
N THR A 86 4.95 15.19 14.63
CA THR A 86 4.98 13.91 15.35
C THR A 86 5.84 12.84 14.67
N GLY A 87 6.52 13.18 13.57
CA GLY A 87 7.06 12.16 12.67
C GLY A 87 5.94 11.42 11.93
N GLY A 88 6.30 10.41 11.14
CA GLY A 88 5.35 9.65 10.33
C GLY A 88 5.81 8.23 10.11
N PRO A 89 5.15 7.49 9.20
CA PRO A 89 5.61 6.17 8.80
C PRO A 89 7.06 6.23 8.29
N PRO A 90 7.88 5.20 8.53
CA PRO A 90 9.19 5.09 7.88
C PRO A 90 9.08 5.24 6.37
N ARG A 91 10.16 5.69 5.75
CA ARG A 91 10.28 5.77 4.28
C ARG A 91 9.85 4.48 3.62
N ARG A 92 9.07 4.59 2.55
CA ARG A 92 8.48 3.43 1.89
C ARG A 92 7.99 3.68 0.49
N ALA A 93 8.00 2.62 -0.33
CA ALA A 93 7.34 2.54 -1.62
C ALA A 93 6.42 1.30 -1.67
N GLY A 94 5.54 1.22 -2.65
CA GLY A 94 4.65 0.06 -2.84
C GLY A 94 3.62 -0.14 -1.73
N HIS A 95 3.45 0.84 -0.85
CA HIS A 95 2.36 0.87 0.14
C HIS A 95 1.03 1.21 -0.53
N SER A 96 -0.07 0.90 0.13
CA SER A 96 -1.39 1.40 -0.27
C SER A 96 -1.84 2.56 0.62
N ALA A 97 -2.68 3.44 0.06
CA ALA A 97 -3.29 4.55 0.78
C ALA A 97 -4.76 4.69 0.40
N VAL A 98 -5.59 4.98 1.38
CA VAL A 98 -7.03 5.27 1.19
C VAL A 98 -7.44 6.45 2.05
N VAL A 99 -8.40 7.20 1.56
CA VAL A 99 -9.01 8.31 2.30
C VAL A 99 -10.35 7.90 2.84
N TYR A 100 -10.57 8.13 4.12
CA TYR A 100 -11.88 7.98 4.75
C TYR A 100 -12.16 9.16 5.68
N LYS A 101 -13.22 9.90 5.39
CA LYS A 101 -13.49 11.20 6.01
C LYS A 101 -12.26 12.10 5.80
N GLU A 102 -11.86 12.88 6.76
CA GLU A 102 -10.68 13.76 6.65
C GLU A 102 -9.42 13.08 7.20
N ARG A 103 -9.19 11.80 6.81
CA ARG A 103 -8.02 11.03 7.23
C ARG A 103 -7.49 10.16 6.11
N LEU A 104 -6.17 10.08 6.02
CA LEU A 104 -5.43 9.19 5.13
C LEU A 104 -4.97 7.97 5.92
N TYR A 105 -5.28 6.78 5.43
CA TYR A 105 -4.82 5.52 6.01
C TYR A 105 -3.83 4.86 5.07
N ILE A 106 -2.68 4.46 5.61
CA ILE A 106 -1.59 3.80 4.88
C ILE A 106 -1.36 2.42 5.47
N PHE A 107 -1.12 1.42 4.60
CA PHE A 107 -0.76 0.07 4.99
C PHE A 107 0.43 -0.44 4.17
N GLY A 108 1.38 -1.11 4.85
CA GLY A 108 2.44 -1.89 4.22
C GLY A 108 3.47 -1.08 3.44
N GLY A 109 3.99 -1.68 2.39
CA GLY A 109 5.09 -1.16 1.57
C GLY A 109 6.45 -1.71 1.99
N THR A 110 7.51 -1.22 1.37
CA THR A 110 8.90 -1.59 1.66
C THR A 110 9.82 -0.37 1.64
N ASP A 111 10.96 -0.45 2.34
CA ASP A 111 12.08 0.48 2.20
C ASP A 111 13.29 -0.18 1.49
N GLY A 112 13.04 -1.32 0.84
CA GLY A 112 14.06 -2.11 0.16
C GLY A 112 14.78 -3.12 1.05
N GLN A 113 14.74 -2.93 2.37
CA GLN A 113 15.31 -3.86 3.35
C GLN A 113 14.23 -4.61 4.13
N TYR A 114 13.15 -3.91 4.46
CA TYR A 114 12.04 -4.44 5.25
C TYR A 114 10.73 -4.27 4.48
N HIS A 115 9.86 -5.28 4.59
CA HIS A 115 8.46 -5.15 4.23
C HIS A 115 7.66 -4.83 5.48
N TYR A 116 6.71 -3.92 5.32
CA TYR A 116 5.88 -3.41 6.42
C TYR A 116 4.49 -4.07 6.40
N ASN A 117 3.87 -4.16 7.59
CA ASN A 117 2.46 -4.50 7.78
C ASN A 117 1.81 -3.62 8.86
N ASP A 118 2.43 -2.50 9.13
CA ASP A 118 1.91 -1.46 9.99
C ASP A 118 0.75 -0.71 9.32
N THR A 119 -0.09 -0.12 10.12
CA THR A 119 -1.20 0.72 9.66
C THR A 119 -1.05 2.10 10.27
N TRP A 120 -0.95 3.11 9.43
CA TRP A 120 -0.81 4.49 9.84
C TRP A 120 -2.02 5.33 9.45
N CYS A 121 -2.28 6.35 10.24
CA CYS A 121 -3.33 7.33 9.98
C CYS A 121 -2.75 8.75 10.03
N PHE A 122 -2.98 9.53 8.98
CA PHE A 122 -2.75 10.97 8.97
C PHE A 122 -4.07 11.70 9.13
N ASP A 123 -4.14 12.57 10.13
CA ASP A 123 -5.31 13.41 10.38
C ASP A 123 -5.05 14.80 9.78
N PHE A 124 -5.84 15.19 8.78
CA PHE A 124 -5.65 16.47 8.07
C PHE A 124 -6.07 17.69 8.89
N ALA A 125 -6.87 17.52 9.92
CA ALA A 125 -7.24 18.64 10.79
C ALA A 125 -6.12 19.01 11.77
N SER A 126 -5.45 18.01 12.33
CA SER A 126 -4.31 18.20 13.24
C SER A 126 -2.96 18.20 12.55
N MET A 127 -2.88 17.79 11.29
CA MET A 127 -1.65 17.58 10.50
C MET A 127 -0.66 16.64 11.18
N THR A 128 -1.15 15.56 11.78
CA THR A 128 -0.35 14.62 12.55
C THR A 128 -0.51 13.19 12.08
N TRP A 129 0.58 12.41 12.14
CA TRP A 129 0.59 10.99 11.96
C TRP A 129 0.38 10.25 13.27
N SER A 130 -0.27 9.10 13.18
CA SER A 130 -0.42 8.14 14.28
C SER A 130 -0.31 6.72 13.75
N GLU A 131 0.55 5.92 14.36
CA GLU A 131 0.55 4.48 14.12
C GLU A 131 -0.64 3.86 14.87
N LEU A 132 -1.46 3.08 14.16
CA LEU A 132 -2.66 2.49 14.71
C LEU A 132 -2.35 1.15 15.39
N LYS A 133 -2.74 1.03 16.66
CA LYS A 133 -2.74 -0.28 17.35
C LYS A 133 -3.86 -1.14 16.79
N CYS A 134 -3.52 -1.99 15.84
CA CYS A 134 -4.47 -2.87 15.17
C CYS A 134 -4.66 -4.17 15.94
N VAL A 135 -5.85 -4.76 15.80
CA VAL A 135 -6.21 -6.06 16.38
C VAL A 135 -6.81 -6.97 15.30
N GLY A 136 -6.94 -8.25 15.59
CA GLY A 136 -7.48 -9.24 14.66
C GLY A 136 -6.39 -9.87 13.80
N TYR A 137 -6.73 -10.23 12.58
CA TYR A 137 -5.78 -10.85 11.65
C TYR A 137 -5.07 -9.79 10.83
N ILE A 138 -3.92 -9.33 11.30
CA ILE A 138 -3.09 -8.36 10.57
C ILE A 138 -2.45 -9.08 9.39
N PRO A 139 -2.59 -8.59 8.15
CA PRO A 139 -1.97 -9.22 6.98
C PRO A 139 -0.44 -9.28 7.09
N THR A 140 0.17 -10.23 6.42
CA THR A 140 1.62 -10.34 6.34
C THR A 140 2.26 -9.09 5.72
N PRO A 141 3.51 -8.76 6.06
CA PRO A 141 4.25 -7.68 5.41
C PRO A 141 4.27 -7.82 3.90
N ARG A 142 3.98 -6.73 3.18
CA ARG A 142 3.82 -6.76 1.72
C ARG A 142 3.99 -5.39 1.06
N GLU A 143 4.37 -5.43 -0.21
CA GLU A 143 4.39 -4.29 -1.11
C GLU A 143 3.58 -4.55 -2.38
N GLY A 144 3.28 -3.52 -3.17
CA GLY A 144 2.63 -3.65 -4.48
C GLY A 144 1.21 -4.21 -4.44
N HIS A 145 0.61 -4.30 -3.25
CA HIS A 145 -0.81 -4.59 -3.08
C HIS A 145 -1.65 -3.36 -3.40
N ALA A 146 -2.92 -3.58 -3.69
CA ALA A 146 -3.87 -2.48 -3.88
C ALA A 146 -4.88 -2.41 -2.73
N ALA A 147 -5.47 -1.22 -2.55
CA ALA A 147 -6.51 -0.98 -1.57
C ALA A 147 -7.64 -0.12 -2.11
N CYS A 148 -8.85 -0.32 -1.58
CA CYS A 148 -9.98 0.58 -1.79
C CYS A 148 -10.89 0.64 -0.57
N MET A 149 -11.76 1.67 -0.52
CA MET A 149 -12.72 1.85 0.56
C MET A 149 -14.13 1.46 0.11
N VAL A 150 -14.84 0.74 0.98
CA VAL A 150 -16.30 0.61 0.93
C VAL A 150 -16.83 0.93 2.32
N ASP A 151 -17.63 1.97 2.45
CA ASP A 151 -18.09 2.52 3.73
C ASP A 151 -16.93 2.84 4.69
N ASP A 152 -16.88 2.25 5.89
CA ASP A 152 -15.81 2.39 6.88
C ASP A 152 -14.79 1.24 6.86
N ILE A 153 -14.72 0.52 5.74
CA ILE A 153 -13.87 -0.66 5.60
C ILE A 153 -12.89 -0.46 4.43
N MET A 154 -11.61 -0.52 4.73
CA MET A 154 -10.56 -0.61 3.74
C MET A 154 -10.35 -2.09 3.36
N TYR A 155 -10.45 -2.41 2.09
CA TYR A 155 -10.10 -3.73 1.54
C TYR A 155 -8.73 -3.66 0.92
N ILE A 156 -7.91 -4.71 1.14
CA ILE A 156 -6.63 -4.89 0.46
C ILE A 156 -6.59 -6.27 -0.19
N PHE A 157 -5.90 -6.36 -1.33
CA PHE A 157 -5.70 -7.62 -2.04
C PHE A 157 -4.28 -7.71 -2.57
N GLY A 158 -3.71 -8.90 -2.54
CA GLY A 158 -2.48 -9.24 -3.23
C GLY A 158 -1.22 -8.55 -2.68
N GLY A 159 -0.34 -8.24 -3.61
CA GLY A 159 1.00 -7.72 -3.34
C GLY A 159 2.06 -8.82 -3.31
N ARG A 160 3.28 -8.43 -3.01
CA ARG A 160 4.42 -9.33 -2.86
C ARG A 160 4.89 -9.36 -1.43
N GLY A 161 5.09 -10.55 -0.90
CA GLY A 161 5.63 -10.78 0.43
C GLY A 161 7.14 -10.61 0.52
N ALA A 162 7.67 -10.58 1.73
CA ALA A 162 9.11 -10.49 1.97
C ALA A 162 9.90 -11.70 1.43
N ASP A 163 9.24 -12.81 1.17
CA ASP A 163 9.79 -14.00 0.53
C ASP A 163 9.81 -13.92 -1.00
N GLY A 164 9.35 -12.80 -1.58
CA GLY A 164 9.28 -12.56 -3.01
C GLY A 164 8.09 -13.22 -3.70
N ASN A 165 7.21 -13.91 -2.96
CA ASN A 165 6.03 -14.56 -3.52
C ASN A 165 4.87 -13.57 -3.68
N ASP A 166 4.11 -13.74 -4.77
CA ASP A 166 2.87 -13.00 -4.96
C ASP A 166 1.76 -13.54 -4.06
N LEU A 167 1.08 -12.62 -3.39
CA LEU A 167 0.01 -12.91 -2.45
C LEU A 167 -1.35 -12.85 -3.17
N GLY A 168 -2.26 -13.75 -2.81
CA GLY A 168 -3.63 -13.82 -3.37
C GLY A 168 -4.71 -13.72 -2.29
N ASP A 169 -4.34 -13.29 -1.09
CA ASP A 169 -5.27 -13.14 0.01
C ASP A 169 -6.00 -11.77 -0.03
N LEU A 170 -7.25 -11.81 0.36
CA LEU A 170 -8.08 -10.64 0.58
C LEU A 170 -8.20 -10.39 2.07
N ALA A 171 -7.90 -9.17 2.50
CA ALA A 171 -8.10 -8.73 3.86
C ALA A 171 -8.91 -7.43 3.92
N SER A 172 -9.51 -7.14 5.06
CA SER A 172 -10.17 -5.87 5.30
C SER A 172 -9.87 -5.30 6.66
N PHE A 173 -9.80 -3.99 6.71
CA PHE A 173 -9.57 -3.21 7.92
C PHE A 173 -10.80 -2.37 8.25
N LYS A 174 -11.46 -2.66 9.37
CA LYS A 174 -12.56 -1.85 9.87
C LYS A 174 -12.01 -0.67 10.66
N ILE A 175 -12.14 0.52 10.10
CA ILE A 175 -11.58 1.76 10.65
C ILE A 175 -12.12 2.06 12.05
N SER A 176 -13.42 1.93 12.26
CA SER A 176 -14.07 2.27 13.54
C SER A 176 -13.58 1.43 14.74
N SER A 177 -13.01 0.25 14.50
CA SER A 177 -12.56 -0.66 15.56
C SER A 177 -11.07 -1.01 15.48
N HIS A 178 -10.34 -0.46 14.52
CA HIS A 178 -8.94 -0.79 14.19
C HIS A 178 -8.70 -2.30 14.08
N ARG A 179 -9.68 -3.01 13.48
CA ARG A 179 -9.64 -4.48 13.39
C ARG A 179 -9.45 -4.94 11.96
N TRP A 180 -8.47 -5.81 11.78
CA TRP A 180 -8.24 -6.56 10.56
C TRP A 180 -9.01 -7.87 10.55
N PHE A 181 -9.51 -8.23 9.37
CA PHE A 181 -10.16 -9.50 9.06
C PHE A 181 -9.50 -10.09 7.82
N MET A 182 -9.39 -11.41 7.79
CA MET A 182 -9.02 -12.15 6.59
C MET A 182 -10.19 -12.98 6.12
N PHE A 183 -10.33 -13.09 4.81
CA PHE A 183 -11.40 -13.87 4.21
C PHE A 183 -10.83 -15.19 3.68
N ALA A 184 -11.37 -16.30 4.19
CA ALA A 184 -11.16 -17.63 3.63
C ALA A 184 -12.37 -17.98 2.75
N HIS A 185 -12.12 -18.60 1.60
CA HIS A 185 -13.16 -19.18 0.75
C HIS A 185 -14.21 -18.21 0.19
N MET A 186 -13.74 -17.20 -0.55
CA MET A 186 -14.61 -16.24 -1.24
C MET A 186 -15.11 -16.70 -2.62
N GLY A 187 -15.02 -17.98 -2.94
CA GLY A 187 -15.28 -18.52 -4.27
C GLY A 187 -14.04 -18.45 -5.18
N PRO A 188 -14.20 -18.47 -6.51
CA PRO A 188 -13.08 -18.26 -7.42
C PRO A 188 -12.43 -16.91 -7.18
N ALA A 189 -11.21 -16.93 -6.64
CA ALA A 189 -10.42 -15.73 -6.34
C ALA A 189 -9.40 -15.48 -7.47
N PRO A 190 -8.96 -14.24 -7.68
CA PRO A 190 -7.82 -13.97 -8.54
C PRO A 190 -6.57 -14.68 -8.01
N PHE A 191 -5.68 -15.09 -8.90
CA PHE A 191 -4.35 -15.55 -8.49
C PHE A 191 -3.56 -14.45 -7.78
N GLY A 192 -2.55 -14.86 -7.00
CA GLY A 192 -1.61 -13.96 -6.37
C GLY A 192 -0.97 -13.03 -7.40
N ARG A 193 -0.99 -11.73 -7.12
CA ARG A 193 -0.51 -10.68 -8.05
C ARG A 193 -0.07 -9.43 -7.33
N SER A 194 0.78 -8.66 -8.00
CA SER A 194 1.24 -7.34 -7.56
C SER A 194 1.06 -6.30 -8.67
N GLY A 195 1.14 -5.00 -8.34
CA GLY A 195 1.02 -3.91 -9.31
C GLY A 195 -0.36 -3.76 -9.97
N HIS A 196 -1.38 -4.44 -9.46
CA HIS A 196 -2.77 -4.28 -9.88
C HIS A 196 -3.41 -3.03 -9.27
N THR A 197 -4.57 -2.67 -9.75
CA THR A 197 -5.38 -1.63 -9.12
C THR A 197 -6.65 -2.19 -8.51
N MET A 198 -7.12 -1.55 -7.44
CA MET A 198 -8.44 -1.79 -6.85
C MET A 198 -9.26 -0.53 -6.84
N VAL A 199 -10.52 -0.66 -7.20
CA VAL A 199 -11.49 0.44 -7.14
C VAL A 199 -12.81 -0.06 -6.60
N SER A 200 -13.49 0.77 -5.83
CA SER A 200 -14.83 0.48 -5.33
C SER A 200 -15.89 1.25 -6.12
N VAL A 201 -16.96 0.56 -6.45
CA VAL A 201 -18.16 1.15 -7.04
C VAL A 201 -19.37 0.65 -6.26
N GLN A 202 -19.96 1.51 -5.45
CA GLN A 202 -20.99 1.11 -4.49
C GLN A 202 -20.48 -0.03 -3.57
N ASN A 203 -21.22 -1.15 -3.49
CA ASN A 203 -20.84 -2.33 -2.69
C ASN A 203 -19.99 -3.34 -3.48
N ARG A 204 -19.32 -2.92 -4.54
CA ARG A 204 -18.46 -3.80 -5.34
C ARG A 204 -17.03 -3.31 -5.30
N VAL A 205 -16.13 -4.25 -5.10
CA VAL A 205 -14.68 -4.04 -5.27
C VAL A 205 -14.26 -4.69 -6.57
N LEU A 206 -13.58 -3.94 -7.41
CA LEU A 206 -13.03 -4.40 -8.67
C LEU A 206 -11.52 -4.49 -8.53
N VAL A 207 -10.94 -5.63 -8.93
CA VAL A 207 -9.49 -5.84 -9.04
C VAL A 207 -9.15 -5.91 -10.52
N ILE A 208 -8.21 -5.09 -10.99
CA ILE A 208 -7.94 -4.92 -12.42
C ILE A 208 -6.43 -5.01 -12.67
N GLY A 209 -6.05 -5.89 -13.60
CA GLY A 209 -4.67 -6.04 -14.06
C GLY A 209 -3.73 -6.62 -13.02
N GLY A 210 -2.48 -6.14 -13.04
CA GLY A 210 -1.38 -6.66 -12.24
C GLY A 210 -0.67 -7.84 -12.92
N GLU A 211 0.43 -8.25 -12.32
CA GLU A 211 1.26 -9.35 -12.79
C GLU A 211 1.37 -10.43 -11.72
N SER A 212 1.45 -11.68 -12.15
CA SER A 212 1.78 -12.81 -11.30
C SER A 212 3.05 -13.48 -11.81
N PHE A 213 4.04 -13.61 -10.95
CA PHE A 213 5.31 -14.22 -11.27
C PHE A 213 5.32 -15.74 -11.04
N THR A 214 4.25 -16.29 -10.44
CA THR A 214 4.11 -17.73 -10.18
C THR A 214 3.75 -18.54 -11.44
N GLY A 215 3.50 -17.89 -12.57
CA GLY A 215 3.15 -18.55 -13.84
C GLY A 215 1.72 -19.09 -13.91
N GLU A 216 0.96 -19.07 -12.83
CA GLU A 216 -0.42 -19.59 -12.78
C GLU A 216 -1.45 -18.65 -13.44
N ALA A 217 -1.09 -17.39 -13.67
CA ALA A 217 -1.99 -16.37 -14.22
C ALA A 217 -2.21 -16.46 -15.75
N GLN A 218 -1.54 -17.37 -16.46
CA GLN A 218 -1.58 -17.42 -17.93
C GLN A 218 -2.96 -17.82 -18.51
N ASP A 219 -3.84 -18.39 -17.69
CA ASP A 219 -5.16 -18.88 -18.11
C ASP A 219 -6.34 -18.05 -17.56
N GLU A 220 -6.10 -16.88 -16.93
CA GLU A 220 -7.20 -16.01 -16.51
C GLU A 220 -7.84 -15.30 -17.71
N PRO A 221 -9.10 -15.61 -18.07
CA PRO A 221 -9.73 -15.10 -19.29
C PRO A 221 -10.07 -13.60 -19.21
N THR A 222 -10.03 -12.99 -18.03
CA THR A 222 -10.34 -11.56 -17.83
C THR A 222 -9.43 -10.98 -16.76
N GLY A 223 -8.75 -9.88 -17.08
CA GLY A 223 -7.99 -9.10 -16.10
C GLY A 223 -8.86 -8.30 -15.12
N LEU A 224 -10.15 -8.64 -14.99
CA LEU A 224 -11.13 -7.96 -14.13
C LEU A 224 -11.83 -8.96 -13.22
N HIS A 225 -11.70 -8.76 -11.91
CA HIS A 225 -12.41 -9.53 -10.88
C HIS A 225 -13.31 -8.61 -10.07
N VAL A 226 -14.47 -9.13 -9.68
CA VAL A 226 -15.49 -8.36 -8.96
C VAL A 226 -15.89 -9.07 -7.68
N LEU A 227 -15.73 -8.39 -6.53
CA LEU A 227 -16.20 -8.82 -5.23
C LEU A 227 -17.46 -8.04 -4.85
N ASP A 228 -18.52 -8.74 -4.47
CA ASP A 228 -19.74 -8.14 -3.90
C ASP A 228 -19.63 -8.11 -2.37
N THR A 229 -19.31 -6.95 -1.81
CA THR A 229 -19.09 -6.77 -0.37
C THR A 229 -20.37 -6.86 0.45
N SER A 230 -21.55 -6.72 -0.17
CA SER A 230 -22.84 -6.87 0.53
C SER A 230 -23.07 -8.29 1.04
N LYS A 231 -22.38 -9.27 0.51
CA LYS A 231 -22.43 -10.67 0.92
C LYS A 231 -21.49 -11.00 2.09
N ILE A 232 -20.60 -10.08 2.45
CA ILE A 232 -19.64 -10.28 3.53
C ILE A 232 -20.32 -10.04 4.87
N LYS A 233 -20.24 -11.02 5.76
CA LYS A 233 -20.74 -10.91 7.13
C LYS A 233 -19.58 -10.76 8.10
N TYR A 234 -19.51 -9.65 8.80
CA TYR A 234 -18.54 -9.43 9.86
C TYR A 234 -19.07 -9.98 11.19
N PRO A 235 -18.22 -10.58 12.04
CA PRO A 235 -18.62 -11.02 13.37
C PRO A 235 -19.16 -9.84 14.18
N ILE A 236 -20.38 -9.97 14.70
CA ILE A 236 -20.97 -9.00 15.60
C ILE A 236 -20.28 -9.15 16.96
N LYS A 237 -19.74 -8.07 17.54
CA LYS A 237 -19.33 -8.05 18.94
C LYS A 237 -20.58 -8.28 19.80
N THR A 238 -20.79 -9.50 20.28
CA THR A 238 -21.70 -9.72 21.41
C THR A 238 -21.00 -9.14 22.63
N GLU A 239 -21.43 -7.99 23.11
CA GLU A 239 -21.12 -7.53 24.46
C GLU A 239 -21.65 -8.59 25.41
N ARG A 240 -20.75 -9.32 26.08
CA ARG A 240 -21.14 -10.20 27.17
C ARG A 240 -21.59 -9.30 28.32
N SER A 241 -22.86 -8.99 28.36
CA SER A 241 -23.53 -8.59 29.61
C SER A 241 -23.42 -9.79 30.56
N GLY A 242 -22.78 -9.60 31.70
CA GLY A 242 -22.62 -10.63 32.70
C GLY A 242 -23.97 -11.26 33.10
N GLY A 243 -24.09 -12.57 32.89
CA GLY A 243 -25.28 -13.32 33.25
C GLY A 243 -25.10 -14.79 32.93
N SER A 244 -24.87 -15.59 33.98
CA SER A 244 -25.20 -17.01 34.20
C SER A 244 -25.13 -18.00 33.04
N LEU A 245 -24.31 -19.03 33.24
CA LEU A 245 -24.20 -20.24 32.41
C LEU A 245 -25.56 -20.96 32.26
N SER A 246 -25.95 -21.19 30.99
CA SER A 246 -26.77 -22.37 30.66
C SER A 246 -26.20 -22.98 29.38
N LYS A 247 -25.86 -24.27 29.46
CA LYS A 247 -25.40 -25.11 28.36
C LYS A 247 -26.52 -25.37 27.38
N SER A 248 -26.32 -25.07 26.08
CA SER A 248 -27.05 -25.74 25.00
C SER A 248 -26.23 -25.78 23.73
N SER A 249 -25.95 -27.00 23.31
CA SER A 249 -25.68 -27.62 21.98
C SER A 249 -25.06 -26.80 20.86
N ALA A 250 -23.92 -27.33 20.44
CA ALA A 250 -23.15 -27.03 19.26
C ALA A 250 -23.91 -27.30 17.95
N SER A 251 -23.80 -26.40 17.00
CA SER A 251 -23.63 -26.71 15.57
C SER A 251 -23.28 -25.42 14.80
N ASP A 252 -22.28 -25.55 13.91
CA ASP A 252 -21.86 -24.59 12.87
C ASP A 252 -21.03 -23.37 13.30
N GLU A 253 -19.83 -23.64 13.81
CA GLU A 253 -18.69 -22.72 13.72
C GLU A 253 -17.78 -23.14 12.55
N ALA A 254 -17.80 -22.35 11.47
CA ALA A 254 -16.75 -22.39 10.46
C ALA A 254 -15.46 -21.90 11.12
N ALA A 255 -14.49 -22.80 11.25
CA ALA A 255 -13.30 -22.68 12.07
C ALA A 255 -12.37 -21.53 11.60
N ILE A 256 -12.28 -20.49 12.40
CA ILE A 256 -11.11 -19.61 12.43
C ILE A 256 -10.13 -20.25 13.42
N GLN A 257 -9.13 -20.94 12.91
CA GLN A 257 -8.04 -21.42 13.76
C GLN A 257 -7.07 -20.24 14.04
N PRO A 258 -6.76 -19.93 15.28
CA PRO A 258 -5.67 -19.05 15.60
C PRO A 258 -4.34 -19.82 15.45
N GLN A 259 -3.59 -19.54 14.40
CA GLN A 259 -2.19 -19.94 14.38
C GLN A 259 -1.42 -19.08 15.39
N SER A 260 -0.82 -19.74 16.35
CA SER A 260 0.06 -19.15 17.34
C SER A 260 1.23 -18.44 16.62
N GLN A 261 1.35 -17.15 16.84
CA GLN A 261 2.52 -16.37 16.49
C GLN A 261 3.72 -16.90 17.31
N SER A 262 4.61 -17.65 16.67
CA SER A 262 5.96 -17.81 17.19
C SER A 262 6.67 -16.46 17.01
N GLN A 263 6.97 -15.81 18.12
CA GLN A 263 7.86 -14.66 18.18
C GLN A 263 9.23 -15.10 17.66
N LEU A 264 9.57 -14.69 16.44
CA LEU A 264 10.94 -14.74 15.96
C LEU A 264 11.69 -13.60 16.64
N GLN A 265 12.47 -13.95 17.64
CA GLN A 265 13.52 -13.08 18.16
C GLN A 265 14.55 -12.82 17.05
N PRO A 266 15.15 -11.63 16.97
CA PRO A 266 16.18 -11.35 15.98
C PRO A 266 17.40 -12.24 16.26
N GLN A 267 17.68 -13.16 15.34
CA GLN A 267 18.94 -13.92 15.35
C GLN A 267 20.06 -12.98 14.93
N SER A 268 21.01 -12.80 15.83
CA SER A 268 22.29 -12.14 15.58
C SER A 268 23.06 -12.86 14.47
N LEU A 269 23.45 -12.11 13.44
CA LEU A 269 24.34 -12.55 12.37
C LEU A 269 25.68 -13.01 12.93
N PRO A 270 26.26 -14.13 12.43
CA PRO A 270 27.61 -14.53 12.79
C PRO A 270 28.64 -13.58 12.17
N GLN A 271 29.57 -13.13 13.01
CA GLN A 271 30.70 -12.31 12.64
C GLN A 271 31.70 -13.10 11.79
N SER A 272 32.24 -12.42 10.78
CA SER A 272 33.55 -12.61 10.15
C SER A 272 33.83 -13.89 9.35
N LEU A 273 33.90 -13.70 8.03
CA LEU A 273 34.74 -14.51 7.14
C LEU A 273 36.07 -13.78 6.90
N PRO A 274 37.20 -14.50 6.83
CA PRO A 274 38.53 -13.89 6.71
C PRO A 274 38.81 -13.41 5.29
N GLN A 275 39.39 -12.20 5.18
CA GLN A 275 40.01 -11.70 3.98
C GLN A 275 41.20 -12.56 3.61
N SER A 276 41.17 -13.21 2.46
CA SER A 276 42.41 -13.66 1.81
C SER A 276 42.22 -13.73 0.31
N GLN A 277 43.06 -12.92 -0.37
CA GLN A 277 43.61 -13.08 -1.70
C GLN A 277 42.65 -12.94 -2.91
N LEU A 278 42.60 -11.72 -3.44
CA LEU A 278 42.38 -11.47 -4.87
C LEU A 278 43.61 -10.74 -5.41
N GLN A 279 44.45 -11.50 -6.08
CA GLN A 279 45.49 -10.94 -6.98
C GLN A 279 44.85 -10.54 -8.32
N PRO A 280 45.23 -9.42 -8.93
CA PRO A 280 44.71 -9.01 -10.23
C PRO A 280 45.35 -9.84 -11.35
N GLN A 281 44.55 -10.53 -12.15
CA GLN A 281 45.03 -11.13 -13.42
C GLN A 281 45.10 -10.06 -14.50
N VAL A 282 46.29 -9.92 -15.04
CA VAL A 282 46.61 -9.11 -16.21
C VAL A 282 46.09 -9.81 -17.46
N GLN A 283 45.23 -9.13 -18.24
CA GLN A 283 44.83 -9.59 -19.59
C GLN A 283 45.91 -9.20 -20.63
N PRO A 284 46.26 -10.07 -21.60
CA PRO A 284 47.18 -9.73 -22.70
C PRO A 284 46.47 -8.92 -23.79
N GLN A 285 47.15 -7.91 -24.28
CA GLN A 285 46.78 -7.12 -25.47
C GLN A 285 46.95 -7.91 -26.76
N PRO A 286 46.12 -7.67 -27.82
CA PRO A 286 46.32 -8.26 -29.13
C PRO A 286 47.45 -7.56 -29.91
N PRO A 287 48.12 -8.28 -30.83
CA PRO A 287 49.27 -7.74 -31.61
C PRO A 287 48.79 -6.81 -32.71
N THR A 288 49.69 -5.89 -33.08
CA THR A 288 49.67 -4.86 -34.14
C THR A 288 49.16 -5.30 -35.51
#